data_e6bbc22598410e9776ea160be66ce972
#
_entry.id   e6bbc22598410e9776ea160be66ce972
#
_cell.length_a   1.000
_cell.length_b   1.000
_cell.length_c   1.000
_cell.angle_alpha   90.00
_cell.angle_beta   90.00
_cell.angle_gamma   90.00
#
_symmetry.space_group_name_H-M   'P 1'
#
loop_
_entity.id
_entity.type
_entity.pdbx_description
1 polymer ?
#
loop_
_entity_poly.entity_id
_entity_poly.type
_entity_poly.pdbx_seq_one_letter_code
_entity_poly.pdbx_strand_id
1 'polypeptide(L)'
;MSKVQEVLSKLAGKAKAARAALKGDAGVLATLEGEHAEVAMLMKAVLDEGHDDHDPEALECRRELFHKIRIALLAHAKSEEQEFYGVLELRPATRDRATHSEIEHREIEHLIRRLDHMAESDLGWMPTFASLQMKVEAHVRDEETLLFDEAKLVLDKHELREIDERYKAARRRYQELLEGDSHTTHDSGHASV
;
A
#
# COMPACT_ATOMS: atom_id res chain seq x y z
N MET A 1 -21.01 12.09 12.11
CA MET A 1 -19.96 11.42 11.28
C MET A 1 -19.26 10.43 12.18
N SER A 2 -18.99 9.21 11.71
CA SER A 2 -18.23 8.26 12.52
C SER A 2 -16.79 8.76 12.68
N LYS A 3 -16.10 8.30 13.74
CA LYS A 3 -14.68 8.58 14.00
C LYS A 3 -13.81 8.27 12.76
N VAL A 4 -14.12 7.16 12.10
CA VAL A 4 -13.48 6.75 10.86
C VAL A 4 -13.62 7.78 9.75
N GLN A 5 -14.84 8.30 9.51
CA GLN A 5 -15.06 9.32 8.47
C GLN A 5 -14.31 10.63 8.75
N GLU A 6 -14.16 11.00 10.02
CA GLU A 6 -13.38 12.17 10.41
C GLU A 6 -11.88 11.96 10.13
N VAL A 7 -11.32 10.80 10.51
CA VAL A 7 -9.92 10.42 10.23
C VAL A 7 -9.66 10.41 8.73
N LEU A 8 -10.49 9.73 7.97
CA LEU A 8 -10.34 9.63 6.51
C LEU A 8 -10.44 10.98 5.80
N SER A 9 -11.33 11.87 6.26
CA SER A 9 -11.44 13.23 5.72
C SER A 9 -10.17 14.05 5.96
N LYS A 10 -9.59 13.97 7.17
CA LYS A 10 -8.32 14.63 7.51
C LYS A 10 -7.17 14.07 6.66
N LEU A 11 -7.13 12.76 6.45
CA LEU A 11 -6.11 12.09 5.62
C LEU A 11 -6.22 12.49 4.15
N ALA A 12 -7.42 12.53 3.58
CA ALA A 12 -7.63 12.96 2.19
C ALA A 12 -7.11 14.38 1.94
N GLY A 13 -7.31 15.30 2.89
CA GLY A 13 -6.75 16.66 2.84
C GLY A 13 -5.22 16.68 2.83
N LYS A 14 -4.58 15.86 3.68
CA LYS A 14 -3.12 15.74 3.76
C LYS A 14 -2.53 15.08 2.51
N ALA A 15 -3.16 14.01 1.99
CA ALA A 15 -2.74 13.33 0.76
C ALA A 15 -2.74 14.28 -0.44
N LYS A 16 -3.79 15.11 -0.57
CA LYS A 16 -3.85 16.12 -1.63
C LYS A 16 -2.73 17.15 -1.52
N ALA A 17 -2.37 17.58 -0.31
CA ALA A 17 -1.26 18.49 -0.08
C ALA A 17 0.10 17.86 -0.37
N ALA A 18 0.30 16.61 0.01
CA ALA A 18 1.53 15.84 -0.28
C ALA A 18 1.74 15.68 -1.79
N ARG A 19 0.72 15.23 -2.53
CA ARG A 19 0.77 15.14 -4.01
C ARG A 19 1.08 16.47 -4.70
N ALA A 20 0.64 17.60 -4.13
CA ALA A 20 0.96 18.93 -4.66
C ALA A 20 2.41 19.37 -4.41
N ALA A 21 3.07 18.77 -3.41
CA ALA A 21 4.46 19.05 -3.05
C ALA A 21 5.49 18.23 -3.84
N LEU A 22 5.08 17.10 -4.45
CA LEU A 22 5.91 16.26 -5.30
C LEU A 22 6.25 16.98 -6.61
N LYS A 23 7.31 17.79 -6.59
CA LYS A 23 7.82 18.52 -7.75
C LYS A 23 9.17 17.96 -8.15
N GLY A 24 9.19 17.07 -9.14
CA GLY A 24 10.47 16.64 -9.69
C GLY A 24 10.39 15.41 -10.57
N ASP A 25 9.74 14.39 -10.12
CA ASP A 25 9.59 13.16 -10.88
C ASP A 25 8.36 13.21 -11.80
N ALA A 26 8.43 12.49 -12.91
CA ALA A 26 7.38 12.44 -13.91
C ALA A 26 6.98 10.98 -14.20
N GLY A 27 5.73 10.77 -14.61
CA GLY A 27 5.25 9.44 -14.93
C GLY A 27 5.13 8.55 -13.70
N VAL A 28 5.43 7.26 -13.87
CA VAL A 28 5.20 6.24 -12.84
C VAL A 28 5.89 6.56 -11.51
N LEU A 29 7.10 7.11 -11.50
CA LEU A 29 7.82 7.41 -10.26
C LEU A 29 7.06 8.40 -9.37
N ALA A 30 6.53 9.49 -9.95
CA ALA A 30 5.72 10.45 -9.20
C ALA A 30 4.40 9.84 -8.69
N THR A 31 3.84 8.89 -9.42
CA THR A 31 2.64 8.17 -9.01
C THR A 31 2.94 7.27 -7.81
N LEU A 32 4.03 6.50 -7.86
CA LEU A 32 4.47 5.62 -6.79
C LEU A 32 4.79 6.40 -5.51
N GLU A 33 5.59 7.48 -5.59
CA GLU A 33 5.86 8.37 -4.44
C GLU A 33 4.56 8.89 -3.79
N GLY A 34 3.56 9.24 -4.61
CA GLY A 34 2.26 9.70 -4.12
C GLY A 34 1.49 8.61 -3.36
N GLU A 35 1.56 7.37 -3.82
CA GLU A 35 0.93 6.20 -3.18
C GLU A 35 1.66 5.80 -1.90
N HIS A 36 2.98 5.83 -1.88
CA HIS A 36 3.80 5.62 -0.68
C HIS A 36 3.43 6.60 0.43
N ALA A 37 3.34 7.89 0.10
CA ALA A 37 2.93 8.91 1.05
C ALA A 37 1.49 8.70 1.57
N GLU A 38 0.57 8.23 0.72
CA GLU A 38 -0.80 7.93 1.11
C GLU A 38 -0.86 6.74 2.10
N VAL A 39 -0.15 5.66 1.80
CA VAL A 39 -0.07 4.48 2.69
C VAL A 39 0.59 4.84 4.01
N ALA A 40 1.68 5.60 4.00
CA ALA A 40 2.35 6.06 5.23
C ALA A 40 1.41 6.86 6.14
N MET A 41 0.54 7.71 5.55
CA MET A 41 -0.46 8.44 6.33
C MET A 41 -1.54 7.54 6.92
N LEU A 42 -2.01 6.54 6.17
CA LEU A 42 -2.98 5.55 6.67
C LEU A 42 -2.38 4.73 7.82
N MET A 43 -1.14 4.26 7.66
CA MET A 43 -0.43 3.50 8.70
C MET A 43 -0.23 4.33 9.98
N LYS A 44 0.17 5.60 9.80
CA LYS A 44 0.29 6.52 10.94
C LYS A 44 -1.04 6.71 11.67
N ALA A 45 -2.16 6.78 10.94
CA ALA A 45 -3.47 6.93 11.57
C ALA A 45 -3.85 5.73 12.43
N VAL A 46 -3.51 4.49 12.03
CA VAL A 46 -3.70 3.29 12.86
C VAL A 46 -2.93 3.40 14.17
N LEU A 47 -1.72 3.94 14.14
CA LEU A 47 -0.89 4.10 15.34
C LEU A 47 -1.34 5.26 16.25
N ASP A 48 -1.87 6.35 15.65
CA ASP A 48 -2.30 7.54 16.39
C ASP A 48 -3.69 7.38 17.06
N GLU A 49 -4.56 6.47 16.55
CA GLU A 49 -5.96 6.32 17.01
C GLU A 49 -6.12 5.65 18.38
N GLY A 50 -5.03 5.47 19.12
CA GLY A 50 -5.05 4.99 20.49
C GLY A 50 -5.12 3.47 20.62
N HIS A 51 -4.64 3.00 21.76
CA HIS A 51 -4.44 1.59 22.05
C HIS A 51 -5.52 1.01 22.99
N ASP A 52 -6.75 1.57 22.96
CA ASP A 52 -7.83 0.97 23.74
C ASP A 52 -8.42 -0.22 22.98
N ASP A 53 -7.87 -1.40 23.26
CA ASP A 53 -8.32 -2.67 22.68
C ASP A 53 -9.70 -3.12 23.23
N HIS A 54 -10.33 -2.29 24.07
CA HIS A 54 -11.66 -2.53 24.64
C HIS A 54 -12.71 -1.52 24.12
N ASP A 55 -12.31 -0.48 23.39
CA ASP A 55 -13.23 0.48 22.75
C ASP A 55 -13.70 -0.05 21.39
N PRO A 56 -14.98 -0.44 21.23
CA PRO A 56 -15.50 -0.96 19.97
C PRO A 56 -15.37 0.03 18.79
N GLU A 57 -15.43 1.34 19.08
CA GLU A 57 -15.31 2.37 18.03
C GLU A 57 -13.86 2.50 17.55
N ALA A 58 -12.89 2.36 18.45
CA ALA A 58 -11.47 2.32 18.11
C ALA A 58 -11.11 1.06 17.30
N LEU A 59 -11.63 -0.10 17.68
CA LEU A 59 -11.43 -1.36 16.95
C LEU A 59 -12.03 -1.30 15.54
N GLU A 60 -13.24 -0.75 15.39
CA GLU A 60 -13.85 -0.57 14.07
C GLU A 60 -13.04 0.38 13.19
N CYS A 61 -12.57 1.50 13.75
CA CYS A 61 -11.71 2.43 13.05
C CYS A 61 -10.41 1.75 12.57
N ARG A 62 -9.79 0.95 13.43
CA ARG A 62 -8.58 0.17 13.13
C ARG A 62 -8.83 -0.81 11.98
N ARG A 63 -9.94 -1.54 12.00
CA ARG A 63 -10.35 -2.48 10.96
C ARG A 63 -10.52 -1.79 9.60
N GLU A 64 -11.27 -0.69 9.55
CA GLU A 64 -11.48 0.03 8.30
C GLU A 64 -10.20 0.66 7.74
N LEU A 65 -9.32 1.19 8.60
CA LEU A 65 -8.01 1.71 8.18
C LEU A 65 -7.13 0.59 7.63
N PHE A 66 -7.05 -0.53 8.35
CA PHE A 66 -6.26 -1.68 7.90
C PHE A 66 -6.79 -2.25 6.58
N HIS A 67 -8.11 -2.36 6.41
CA HIS A 67 -8.71 -2.78 5.14
C HIS A 67 -8.26 -1.90 3.96
N LYS A 68 -8.23 -0.57 4.15
CA LYS A 68 -7.74 0.37 3.12
C LYS A 68 -6.25 0.21 2.85
N ILE A 69 -5.43 0.04 3.90
CA ILE A 69 -3.99 -0.21 3.78
C ILE A 69 -3.74 -1.50 3.00
N ARG A 70 -4.46 -2.58 3.34
CA ARG A 70 -4.36 -3.87 2.67
C ARG A 70 -4.63 -3.76 1.16
N ILE A 71 -5.76 -3.15 0.78
CA ILE A 71 -6.10 -2.95 -0.64
C ILE A 71 -5.06 -2.08 -1.33
N ALA A 72 -4.65 -0.98 -0.69
CA ALA A 72 -3.67 -0.07 -1.25
C ALA A 72 -2.34 -0.77 -1.53
N LEU A 73 -1.79 -1.49 -0.55
CA LEU A 73 -0.51 -2.19 -0.67
C LEU A 73 -0.55 -3.34 -1.67
N LEU A 74 -1.59 -4.18 -1.64
CA LEU A 74 -1.68 -5.33 -2.55
C LEU A 74 -1.90 -4.90 -4.00
N ALA A 75 -2.77 -3.89 -4.24
CA ALA A 75 -2.98 -3.37 -5.59
C ALA A 75 -1.73 -2.65 -6.12
N HIS A 76 -1.02 -1.90 -5.27
CA HIS A 76 0.25 -1.26 -5.59
C HIS A 76 1.30 -2.30 -5.99
N ALA A 77 1.62 -3.25 -5.12
CA ALA A 77 2.62 -4.27 -5.38
C ALA A 77 2.36 -5.06 -6.67
N LYS A 78 1.12 -5.53 -6.89
CA LYS A 78 0.79 -6.30 -8.10
C LYS A 78 0.89 -5.49 -9.38
N SER A 79 0.54 -4.19 -9.33
CA SER A 79 0.63 -3.32 -10.51
C SER A 79 2.07 -2.95 -10.82
N GLU A 80 2.88 -2.77 -9.80
CA GLU A 80 4.29 -2.45 -9.92
C GLU A 80 5.11 -3.64 -10.42
N GLU A 81 4.91 -4.84 -9.86
CA GLU A 81 5.50 -6.08 -10.35
C GLU A 81 5.19 -6.30 -11.85
N GLN A 82 3.94 -6.04 -12.26
CA GLN A 82 3.51 -6.25 -13.63
C GLN A 82 4.04 -5.18 -14.61
N GLU A 83 3.97 -3.90 -14.25
CA GLU A 83 4.13 -2.81 -15.23
C GLU A 83 5.45 -2.04 -15.09
N PHE A 84 6.04 -2.02 -13.91
CA PHE A 84 7.31 -1.30 -13.67
C PHE A 84 8.48 -2.27 -13.50
N TYR A 85 8.44 -3.18 -12.56
CA TYR A 85 9.54 -4.13 -12.35
C TYR A 85 9.73 -5.05 -13.55
N GLY A 86 8.66 -5.52 -14.19
CA GLY A 86 8.77 -6.31 -15.42
C GLY A 86 9.57 -5.62 -16.53
N VAL A 87 9.51 -4.28 -16.61
CA VAL A 87 10.34 -3.50 -17.55
C VAL A 87 11.79 -3.39 -17.06
N LEU A 88 12.00 -3.19 -15.76
CA LEU A 88 13.32 -3.04 -15.16
C LEU A 88 14.12 -4.35 -15.17
N GLU A 89 13.46 -5.50 -15.00
CA GLU A 89 14.09 -6.83 -15.05
C GLU A 89 14.69 -7.17 -16.42
N LEU A 90 14.16 -6.58 -17.50
CA LEU A 90 14.74 -6.74 -18.84
C LEU A 90 16.06 -5.96 -19.02
N ARG A 91 16.40 -5.11 -18.09
CA ARG A 91 17.61 -4.27 -18.12
C ARG A 91 18.64 -4.75 -17.11
N PRO A 92 19.87 -5.15 -17.54
CA PRO A 92 20.87 -5.72 -16.63
C PRO A 92 21.21 -4.82 -15.43
N ALA A 93 21.13 -3.49 -15.60
CA ALA A 93 21.50 -2.54 -14.55
C ALA A 93 20.50 -2.46 -13.40
N THR A 94 19.23 -2.81 -13.63
CA THR A 94 18.14 -2.67 -12.64
C THR A 94 17.53 -4.01 -12.22
N ARG A 95 17.87 -5.11 -12.91
CA ARG A 95 17.28 -6.44 -12.70
C ARG A 95 17.35 -6.92 -11.25
N ASP A 96 18.56 -6.92 -10.68
CA ASP A 96 18.77 -7.50 -9.35
C ASP A 96 17.98 -6.73 -8.28
N ARG A 97 17.87 -5.40 -8.46
CA ARG A 97 17.13 -4.55 -7.54
C ARG A 97 15.62 -4.74 -7.68
N ALA A 98 15.10 -4.80 -8.91
CA ALA A 98 13.69 -5.11 -9.16
C ALA A 98 13.29 -6.47 -8.55
N THR A 99 14.12 -7.51 -8.77
CA THR A 99 13.91 -8.82 -8.15
C THR A 99 13.95 -8.76 -6.61
N HIS A 100 14.82 -7.92 -6.03
CA HIS A 100 14.87 -7.74 -4.58
C HIS A 100 13.59 -7.09 -4.05
N SER A 101 13.09 -6.06 -4.71
CA SER A 101 11.82 -5.39 -4.35
C SER A 101 10.63 -6.34 -4.41
N GLU A 102 10.57 -7.27 -5.38
CA GLU A 102 9.55 -8.32 -5.39
C GLU A 102 9.63 -9.28 -4.18
N ILE A 103 10.83 -9.55 -3.67
CA ILE A 103 10.99 -10.35 -2.44
C ILE A 103 10.42 -9.60 -1.24
N GLU A 104 10.67 -8.31 -1.15
CA GLU A 104 10.13 -7.45 -0.10
C GLU A 104 8.60 -7.35 -0.15
N HIS A 105 8.01 -7.26 -1.36
CA HIS A 105 6.55 -7.33 -1.55
C HIS A 105 5.96 -8.63 -1.00
N ARG A 106 6.61 -9.78 -1.22
CA ARG A 106 6.16 -11.06 -0.66
C ARG A 106 6.22 -11.10 0.87
N GLU A 107 7.22 -10.46 1.48
CA GLU A 107 7.30 -10.34 2.94
C GLU A 107 6.20 -9.44 3.50
N ILE A 108 5.91 -8.31 2.83
CA ILE A 108 4.81 -7.41 3.15
C ILE A 108 3.46 -8.13 3.04
N GLU A 109 3.22 -8.84 1.93
CA GLU A 109 2.01 -9.64 1.71
C GLU A 109 1.83 -10.73 2.79
N HIS A 110 2.93 -11.35 3.24
CA HIS A 110 2.87 -12.32 4.33
C HIS A 110 2.39 -11.68 5.65
N LEU A 111 2.87 -10.49 5.98
CA LEU A 111 2.42 -9.77 7.18
C LEU A 111 0.96 -9.31 7.07
N ILE A 112 0.53 -8.86 5.89
CA ILE A 112 -0.87 -8.53 5.62
C ILE A 112 -1.76 -9.76 5.86
N ARG A 113 -1.42 -10.91 5.26
CA ARG A 113 -2.17 -12.15 5.45
C ARG A 113 -2.23 -12.58 6.92
N ARG A 114 -1.15 -12.40 7.66
CA ARG A 114 -1.13 -12.70 9.09
C ARG A 114 -2.11 -11.81 9.85
N LEU A 115 -2.14 -10.49 9.58
CA LEU A 115 -3.08 -9.56 10.18
C LEU A 115 -4.54 -9.86 9.82
N ASP A 116 -4.82 -10.26 8.58
CA ASP A 116 -6.15 -10.69 8.11
C ASP A 116 -6.74 -11.86 8.90
N HIS A 117 -5.88 -12.68 9.54
CA HIS A 117 -6.31 -13.84 10.35
C HIS A 117 -6.33 -13.55 11.87
N MET A 118 -6.08 -12.31 12.27
CA MET A 118 -6.07 -11.88 13.66
C MET A 118 -7.26 -10.95 13.94
N ALA A 119 -7.85 -11.05 15.12
CA ALA A 119 -8.78 -10.01 15.56
C ALA A 119 -8.00 -8.74 15.93
N GLU A 120 -8.55 -7.58 15.65
CA GLU A 120 -7.92 -6.28 15.95
C GLU A 120 -7.69 -6.06 17.45
N SER A 121 -8.42 -6.80 18.31
CA SER A 121 -8.26 -6.83 19.76
C SER A 121 -7.19 -7.80 20.25
N ASP A 122 -6.60 -8.63 19.36
CA ASP A 122 -5.55 -9.56 19.78
C ASP A 122 -4.28 -8.80 20.21
N LEU A 123 -3.69 -9.19 21.34
CA LEU A 123 -2.46 -8.58 21.86
C LEU A 123 -1.29 -8.60 20.86
N GLY A 124 -1.31 -9.52 19.91
CA GLY A 124 -0.30 -9.66 18.85
C GLY A 124 -0.56 -8.78 17.63
N TRP A 125 -1.76 -8.19 17.48
CA TRP A 125 -2.13 -7.46 16.28
C TRP A 125 -1.26 -6.19 16.09
N MET A 126 -1.21 -5.31 17.07
CA MET A 126 -0.40 -4.09 17.01
C MET A 126 1.10 -4.35 16.82
N PRO A 127 1.74 -5.30 17.50
CA PRO A 127 3.13 -5.68 17.20
C PRO A 127 3.34 -6.20 15.76
N THR A 128 2.37 -6.95 15.22
CA THR A 128 2.43 -7.44 13.84
C THR A 128 2.25 -6.28 12.86
N PHE A 129 1.33 -5.35 13.14
CA PHE A 129 1.13 -4.15 12.34
C PHE A 129 2.37 -3.22 12.35
N ALA A 130 3.01 -3.04 13.50
CA ALA A 130 4.28 -2.31 13.58
C ALA A 130 5.39 -2.98 12.74
N SER A 131 5.42 -4.31 12.70
CA SER A 131 6.35 -5.05 11.83
C SER A 131 6.04 -4.82 10.35
N LEU A 132 4.76 -4.79 9.97
CA LEU A 132 4.34 -4.44 8.60
C LEU A 132 4.79 -3.02 8.23
N GLN A 133 4.55 -2.05 9.12
CA GLN A 133 4.96 -0.66 8.88
C GLN A 133 6.48 -0.56 8.68
N MET A 134 7.29 -1.17 9.53
CA MET A 134 8.75 -1.15 9.39
C MET A 134 9.21 -1.74 8.06
N LYS A 135 8.58 -2.81 7.59
CA LYS A 135 8.88 -3.42 6.29
C LYS A 135 8.51 -2.50 5.13
N VAL A 136 7.33 -1.89 5.16
CA VAL A 136 6.89 -0.92 4.13
C VAL A 136 7.80 0.30 4.11
N GLU A 137 8.16 0.86 5.27
CA GLU A 137 9.06 2.02 5.35
C GLU A 137 10.47 1.70 4.81
N ALA A 138 10.99 0.49 5.06
CA ALA A 138 12.29 0.07 4.54
C ALA A 138 12.23 -0.08 3.03
N HIS A 139 11.24 -0.79 2.50
CA HIS A 139 11.01 -0.98 1.08
C HIS A 139 10.88 0.35 0.34
N VAL A 140 9.98 1.23 0.77
CA VAL A 140 9.75 2.56 0.16
C VAL A 140 11.04 3.38 0.13
N ARG A 141 11.79 3.41 1.23
CA ARG A 141 13.06 4.13 1.28
C ARG A 141 14.06 3.60 0.26
N ASP A 142 14.23 2.28 0.18
CA ASP A 142 15.21 1.65 -0.70
C ASP A 142 14.79 1.81 -2.17
N GLU A 143 13.50 1.77 -2.44
CA GLU A 143 12.97 2.00 -3.78
C GLU A 143 13.13 3.46 -4.22
N GLU A 144 12.66 4.42 -3.44
CA GLU A 144 12.75 5.85 -3.80
C GLU A 144 14.18 6.38 -3.88
N THR A 145 15.12 5.82 -3.08
CA THR A 145 16.52 6.28 -3.07
C THR A 145 17.43 5.52 -4.01
N LEU A 146 17.13 4.26 -4.33
CA LEU A 146 18.04 3.42 -5.09
C LEU A 146 17.43 3.00 -6.44
N LEU A 147 16.24 2.35 -6.42
CA LEU A 147 15.65 1.84 -7.64
C LEU A 147 15.18 2.95 -8.59
N PHE A 148 14.59 4.03 -8.05
CA PHE A 148 14.13 5.16 -8.87
C PHE A 148 15.31 5.90 -9.52
N ASP A 149 16.43 6.05 -8.82
CA ASP A 149 17.62 6.65 -9.40
C ASP A 149 18.22 5.78 -10.50
N GLU A 150 18.27 4.46 -10.32
CA GLU A 150 18.71 3.53 -11.36
C GLU A 150 17.71 3.50 -12.54
N ALA A 151 16.40 3.54 -12.28
CA ALA A 151 15.37 3.60 -13.31
C ALA A 151 15.50 4.84 -14.19
N LYS A 152 15.79 6.01 -13.61
CA LYS A 152 16.05 7.27 -14.34
C LYS A 152 17.26 7.22 -15.28
N LEU A 153 18.21 6.31 -15.03
CA LEU A 153 19.37 6.11 -15.91
C LEU A 153 19.07 5.23 -17.13
N VAL A 154 18.05 4.37 -17.05
CA VAL A 154 17.73 3.37 -18.06
C VAL A 154 16.39 3.59 -18.78
N LEU A 155 15.54 4.45 -18.25
CA LEU A 155 14.23 4.82 -18.81
C LEU A 155 14.20 6.31 -19.13
N ASP A 156 13.70 6.64 -20.32
CA ASP A 156 13.45 8.02 -20.68
C ASP A 156 12.07 8.52 -20.17
N LYS A 157 11.82 9.84 -20.30
CA LYS A 157 10.57 10.45 -19.85
C LYS A 157 9.32 9.95 -20.59
N HIS A 158 9.48 9.45 -21.80
CA HIS A 158 8.37 8.89 -22.55
C HIS A 158 8.02 7.51 -22.02
N GLU A 159 9.02 6.65 -21.83
CA GLU A 159 8.87 5.32 -21.25
C GLU A 159 8.23 5.39 -19.84
N LEU A 160 8.71 6.31 -18.98
CA LEU A 160 8.12 6.52 -17.65
C LEU A 160 6.64 6.92 -17.69
N ARG A 161 6.21 7.70 -18.69
CA ARG A 161 4.78 8.05 -18.87
C ARG A 161 3.95 6.88 -19.40
N GLU A 162 4.48 6.12 -20.36
CA GLU A 162 3.79 4.94 -20.88
C GLU A 162 3.62 3.85 -19.80
N ILE A 163 4.64 3.66 -18.97
CA ILE A 163 4.55 2.77 -17.79
C ILE A 163 3.48 3.28 -16.82
N ASP A 164 3.43 4.59 -16.56
CA ASP A 164 2.45 5.20 -15.66
C ASP A 164 0.99 4.94 -16.11
N GLU A 165 0.71 5.07 -17.40
CA GLU A 165 -0.63 4.79 -17.93
C GLU A 165 -1.03 3.32 -17.74
N ARG A 166 -0.12 2.40 -18.01
CA ARG A 166 -0.35 0.96 -17.80
C ARG A 166 -0.48 0.63 -16.32
N TYR A 167 0.40 1.17 -15.47
CA TYR A 167 0.36 1.02 -14.03
C TYR A 167 -0.98 1.46 -13.45
N LYS A 168 -1.45 2.66 -13.78
CA LYS A 168 -2.75 3.17 -13.32
C LYS A 168 -3.93 2.31 -13.75
N ALA A 169 -3.87 1.74 -14.95
CA ALA A 169 -4.89 0.81 -15.43
C ALA A 169 -4.87 -0.52 -14.66
N ALA A 170 -3.69 -1.10 -14.44
CA ALA A 170 -3.50 -2.30 -13.65
C ALA A 170 -3.94 -2.08 -12.19
N ARG A 171 -3.55 -0.96 -11.60
CA ARG A 171 -3.88 -0.55 -10.22
C ARG A 171 -5.39 -0.52 -9.97
N ARG A 172 -6.16 0.13 -10.87
CA ARG A 172 -7.64 0.15 -10.78
C ARG A 172 -8.23 -1.25 -10.83
N ARG A 173 -7.77 -2.09 -11.77
CA ARG A 173 -8.24 -3.47 -11.92
C ARG A 173 -7.98 -4.31 -10.67
N TYR A 174 -6.77 -4.24 -10.10
CA TYR A 174 -6.46 -4.97 -8.87
C TYR A 174 -7.24 -4.45 -7.66
N GLN A 175 -7.45 -3.15 -7.58
CA GLN A 175 -8.27 -2.53 -6.54
C GLN A 175 -9.71 -3.04 -6.57
N GLU A 176 -10.35 -3.03 -7.75
CA GLU A 176 -11.72 -3.55 -7.95
C GLU A 176 -11.84 -5.04 -7.60
N LEU A 177 -10.84 -5.86 -7.96
CA LEU A 177 -10.82 -7.28 -7.61
C LEU A 177 -10.73 -7.48 -6.09
N LEU A 178 -9.84 -6.77 -5.40
CA LEU A 178 -9.65 -6.88 -3.96
C LEU A 178 -10.84 -6.36 -3.15
N GLU A 179 -11.53 -5.32 -3.63
CA GLU A 179 -12.76 -4.81 -3.04
C GLU A 179 -13.92 -5.80 -3.24
N GLY A 180 -14.02 -6.45 -4.41
CA GLY A 180 -15.04 -7.46 -4.71
C GLY A 180 -14.92 -8.71 -3.84
N ASP A 181 -13.71 -9.21 -3.62
CA ASP A 181 -13.44 -10.38 -2.77
C ASP A 181 -13.80 -10.13 -1.29
N SER A 182 -13.67 -8.89 -0.83
CA SER A 182 -14.01 -8.50 0.54
C SER A 182 -15.51 -8.60 0.86
N HIS A 183 -16.38 -8.49 -0.15
CA HIS A 183 -17.84 -8.57 0.02
C HIS A 183 -18.34 -10.02 0.09
N THR A 184 -17.59 -10.99 -0.45
CA THR A 184 -18.01 -12.39 -0.48
C THR A 184 -17.70 -13.16 0.80
N THR A 185 -16.77 -12.70 1.62
CA THR A 185 -16.36 -13.39 2.86
C THR A 185 -17.24 -13.07 4.07
N HIS A 186 -18.08 -12.03 4.01
CA HIS A 186 -18.98 -11.65 5.11
C HIS A 186 -20.36 -12.32 5.11
N ASP A 187 -20.76 -12.97 4.01
CA ASP A 187 -22.12 -13.56 3.89
C ASP A 187 -22.19 -15.07 4.23
N SER A 188 -21.09 -15.71 4.61
CA SER A 188 -21.07 -17.15 4.93
C SER A 188 -21.19 -17.50 6.42
N GLY A 189 -21.51 -16.56 7.30
CA GLY A 189 -21.53 -16.72 8.77
C GLY A 189 -22.91 -16.86 9.43
N HIS A 190 -24.03 -16.94 8.69
CA HIS A 190 -25.37 -17.11 9.29
C HIS A 190 -26.22 -18.13 8.52
N ALA A 191 -25.92 -19.39 8.72
CA ALA A 191 -26.89 -20.46 8.44
C ALA A 191 -26.75 -21.59 9.45
N SER A 192 -27.72 -21.60 10.39
CA SER A 192 -28.31 -22.79 11.05
C SER A 192 -27.42 -23.64 11.99
N VAL A 193 -27.71 -23.81 13.22
CA VAL A 193 -28.88 -24.51 13.85
C VAL A 193 -28.97 -24.06 15.29
#